data_4876d0aa215fdc3d350155f798be69fe
#
_entry.id   4876d0aa215fdc3d350155f798be69fe
#
_cell.length_a   1.000
_cell.length_b   1.000
_cell.length_c   1.000
_cell.angle_alpha   90.00
_cell.angle_beta   90.00
_cell.angle_gamma   90.00
#
_symmetry.space_group_name_H-M   'P 1'
#
loop_
_entity.id
_entity.type
_entity.pdbx_description
1 polymer ?
#
loop_
_entity_poly.entity_id
_entity_poly.type
_entity_poly.pdbx_seq_one_letter_code
_entity_poly.pdbx_strand_id
1 'polypeptide(L)'
;MALPEHVQEQRNALVEKVIKDIEAGKPFFWDSEHFGKPAHNMALGSSYRGLNRMRLMIAAEDKGYTDSRWCTYKQAQDKGWQVKKGEKGTHIEFWSKSVTVKEVNQETGEEEKKLKNLDCPIVKYYTVFNAQQME
;
A
#
# COMPACT_ATOMS: atom_id res chain seq x y z
N MET A 1 16.52 -12.22 -9.87
CA MET A 1 15.30 -12.92 -9.39
C MET A 1 14.09 -12.45 -10.18
N ALA A 2 13.38 -13.38 -10.78
CA ALA A 2 12.16 -13.02 -11.51
C ALA A 2 11.04 -12.64 -10.54
N LEU A 3 10.31 -11.57 -10.85
CA LEU A 3 9.14 -11.18 -10.07
C LEU A 3 7.98 -12.15 -10.32
N PRO A 4 7.16 -12.44 -9.31
CA PRO A 4 5.92 -13.16 -9.52
C PRO A 4 5.06 -12.49 -10.59
N GLU A 5 4.33 -13.29 -11.36
CA GLU A 5 3.53 -12.80 -12.49
C GLU A 5 2.55 -11.69 -12.10
N HIS A 6 1.81 -11.88 -11.01
CA HIS A 6 0.85 -10.88 -10.52
C HIS A 6 1.50 -9.54 -10.14
N VAL A 7 2.74 -9.58 -9.63
CA VAL A 7 3.50 -8.36 -9.31
C VAL A 7 3.92 -7.66 -10.59
N GLN A 8 4.37 -8.43 -11.57
CA GLN A 8 4.79 -7.91 -12.88
C GLN A 8 3.63 -7.27 -13.62
N GLU A 9 2.47 -7.91 -13.61
CA GLU A 9 1.23 -7.37 -14.21
C GLU A 9 0.82 -6.04 -13.56
N GLN A 10 0.86 -5.96 -12.23
CA GLN A 10 0.55 -4.73 -11.50
C GLN A 10 1.51 -3.60 -11.83
N ARG A 11 2.79 -3.91 -11.94
CA ARG A 11 3.81 -2.91 -12.30
C ARG A 11 3.69 -2.46 -13.73
N ASN A 12 3.40 -3.38 -14.65
CA ASN A 12 3.17 -3.05 -16.06
C ASN A 12 1.95 -2.14 -16.22
N ALA A 13 0.87 -2.44 -15.51
CA ALA A 13 -0.33 -1.58 -15.51
C ALA A 13 -0.03 -0.18 -14.97
N LEU A 14 0.80 -0.09 -13.93
CA LEU A 14 1.21 1.20 -13.38
C LEU A 14 2.05 1.99 -14.37
N VAL A 15 3.01 1.35 -15.05
CA VAL A 15 3.84 2.00 -16.07
C VAL A 15 2.99 2.52 -17.23
N GLU A 16 2.05 1.71 -17.72
CA GLU A 16 1.12 2.12 -18.77
C GLU A 16 0.29 3.32 -18.34
N LYS A 17 -0.19 3.33 -17.11
CA LYS A 17 -0.95 4.45 -16.54
C LYS A 17 -0.10 5.72 -16.49
N VAL A 18 1.14 5.64 -16.05
CA VAL A 18 2.07 6.78 -16.01
C VAL A 18 2.33 7.32 -17.42
N ILE A 19 2.55 6.45 -18.39
CA ILE A 19 2.77 6.86 -19.79
C ILE A 19 1.55 7.60 -20.34
N LYS A 20 0.35 7.07 -20.11
CA LYS A 20 -0.90 7.73 -20.55
C LYS A 20 -1.07 9.10 -19.89
N ASP A 21 -0.76 9.22 -18.61
CA ASP A 21 -0.86 10.48 -17.89
C ASP A 21 0.13 11.52 -18.42
N ILE A 22 1.36 11.10 -18.76
CA ILE A 22 2.37 11.97 -19.36
C ILE A 22 1.90 12.44 -20.75
N GLU A 23 1.39 11.55 -21.57
CA GLU A 23 0.88 11.87 -22.91
C GLU A 23 -0.34 12.80 -22.86
N ALA A 24 -1.15 12.67 -21.82
CA ALA A 24 -2.30 13.54 -21.60
C ALA A 24 -1.94 14.90 -20.97
N GLY A 25 -0.67 15.14 -20.67
CA GLY A 25 -0.21 16.38 -20.05
C GLY A 25 -0.57 16.54 -18.59
N LYS A 26 -0.88 15.46 -17.89
CA LYS A 26 -1.19 15.50 -16.46
C LYS A 26 0.05 15.79 -15.61
N PRO A 27 -0.09 16.41 -14.42
CA PRO A 27 1.04 16.65 -13.53
C PRO A 27 1.74 15.35 -13.14
N PHE A 28 3.06 15.42 -13.02
CA PHE A 28 3.83 14.27 -12.56
C PHE A 28 3.67 14.09 -11.05
N PHE A 29 3.76 12.85 -10.59
CA PHE A 29 3.63 12.51 -9.17
C PHE A 29 4.70 13.15 -8.27
N TRP A 30 5.81 13.62 -8.85
CA TRP A 30 6.87 14.33 -8.12
C TRP A 30 6.68 15.85 -8.10
N ASP A 31 5.65 16.37 -8.73
CA ASP A 31 5.34 17.79 -8.71
C ASP A 31 4.78 18.21 -7.35
N SER A 32 5.64 18.75 -6.50
CA SER A 32 5.28 19.14 -5.14
C SER A 32 4.30 20.31 -5.08
N GLU A 33 4.26 21.16 -6.09
CA GLU A 33 3.29 22.26 -6.15
C GLU A 33 1.88 21.75 -6.39
N HIS A 34 1.74 20.71 -7.22
CA HIS A 34 0.46 20.12 -7.53
C HIS A 34 -0.02 19.13 -6.44
N PHE A 35 0.86 18.24 -6.01
CA PHE A 35 0.49 17.16 -5.08
C PHE A 35 0.61 17.52 -3.60
N GLY A 36 1.33 18.60 -3.27
CA GLY A 36 1.48 19.05 -1.87
C GLY A 36 2.22 18.06 -0.99
N LYS A 37 1.61 17.68 0.13
CA LYS A 37 2.24 16.77 1.09
C LYS A 37 2.33 15.35 0.54
N PRO A 38 3.44 14.62 0.85
CA PRO A 38 3.54 13.20 0.51
C PRO A 38 2.46 12.36 1.18
N ALA A 39 2.03 11.28 0.52
CA ALA A 39 1.11 10.33 1.09
C ALA A 39 1.69 9.73 2.38
N HIS A 40 0.89 9.68 3.44
CA HIS A 40 1.30 9.18 4.73
C HIS A 40 0.18 8.40 5.41
N ASN A 41 0.57 7.51 6.32
CA ASN A 41 -0.38 6.70 7.08
C ASN A 41 -0.97 7.55 8.22
N MET A 42 -2.28 7.70 8.24
CA MET A 42 -2.96 8.53 9.23
C MET A 42 -3.02 7.90 10.62
N ALA A 43 -2.87 6.58 10.71
CA ALA A 43 -2.87 5.89 11.99
C ALA A 43 -1.49 5.87 12.64
N LEU A 44 -0.44 5.71 11.85
CA LEU A 44 0.95 5.57 12.31
C LEU A 44 1.78 6.85 12.15
N GLY A 45 1.35 7.76 11.28
CA GLY A 45 2.08 9.00 10.97
C GLY A 45 3.27 8.81 10.03
N SER A 46 3.58 7.59 9.62
CA SER A 46 4.69 7.30 8.73
C SER A 46 4.35 7.60 7.27
N SER A 47 5.35 8.10 6.52
CA SER A 47 5.17 8.37 5.09
C SER A 47 5.33 7.10 4.26
N TYR A 48 4.54 6.97 3.21
CA TYR A 48 4.74 5.95 2.19
C TYR A 48 5.91 6.33 1.29
N ARG A 49 6.66 5.33 0.83
CA ARG A 49 7.89 5.53 0.06
C ARG A 49 7.89 4.75 -1.25
N GLY A 50 8.73 5.18 -2.17
CA GLY A 50 8.96 4.48 -3.44
C GLY A 50 7.71 4.30 -4.28
N LEU A 51 7.51 3.10 -4.80
CA LEU A 51 6.36 2.74 -5.64
C LEU A 51 5.01 2.96 -4.95
N ASN A 52 4.93 2.71 -3.65
CA ASN A 52 3.68 2.92 -2.89
C ASN A 52 3.30 4.40 -2.86
N ARG A 53 4.27 5.27 -2.63
CA ARG A 53 4.04 6.72 -2.70
C ARG A 53 3.53 7.13 -4.07
N MET A 54 4.17 6.66 -5.12
CA MET A 54 3.76 6.94 -6.50
C MET A 54 2.34 6.43 -6.78
N ARG A 55 2.03 5.19 -6.39
CA ARG A 55 0.69 4.59 -6.56
C ARG A 55 -0.40 5.41 -5.89
N LEU A 56 -0.15 5.86 -4.67
CA LEU A 56 -1.13 6.63 -3.90
C LEU A 56 -1.32 8.04 -4.46
N MET A 57 -0.25 8.68 -4.91
CA MET A 57 -0.34 10.00 -5.54
C MET A 57 -1.10 9.94 -6.87
N ILE A 58 -0.85 8.93 -7.69
CA ILE A 58 -1.58 8.71 -8.94
C ILE A 58 -3.07 8.42 -8.67
N ALA A 59 -3.36 7.56 -7.70
CA ALA A 59 -4.74 7.24 -7.31
C ALA A 59 -5.48 8.47 -6.79
N ALA A 60 -4.83 9.31 -6.01
CA ALA A 60 -5.40 10.57 -5.52
C ALA A 60 -5.75 11.51 -6.67
N GLU A 61 -4.86 11.65 -7.65
CA GLU A 61 -5.10 12.46 -8.83
C GLU A 61 -6.29 11.93 -9.66
N ASP A 62 -6.32 10.63 -9.92
CA ASP A 62 -7.40 10.01 -10.70
C ASP A 62 -8.77 10.14 -10.05
N LYS A 63 -8.82 10.01 -8.73
CA LYS A 63 -10.07 10.04 -7.96
C LYS A 63 -10.41 11.43 -7.41
N GLY A 64 -9.53 12.39 -7.62
CA GLY A 64 -9.71 13.77 -7.16
C GLY A 64 -9.54 13.97 -5.67
N TYR A 65 -8.77 13.14 -5.00
CA TYR A 65 -8.49 13.31 -3.57
C TYR A 65 -7.47 14.43 -3.35
N THR A 66 -7.75 15.31 -2.42
CA THR A 66 -6.84 16.38 -2.01
C THR A 66 -6.16 16.08 -0.68
N ASP A 67 -6.63 15.08 0.04
CA ASP A 67 -6.07 14.65 1.32
C ASP A 67 -4.94 13.65 1.08
N SER A 68 -3.83 13.82 1.80
CA SER A 68 -2.66 12.95 1.68
C SER A 68 -2.63 11.82 2.72
N ARG A 69 -3.68 11.69 3.53
CA ARG A 69 -3.76 10.69 4.59
C ARG A 69 -4.41 9.40 4.09
N TRP A 70 -3.78 8.29 4.40
CA TRP A 70 -4.22 6.95 4.01
C TRP A 70 -4.08 5.97 5.17
N CYS A 71 -4.89 4.94 5.22
CA CYS A 71 -4.71 3.82 6.14
C CYS A 71 -5.43 2.57 5.64
N THR A 72 -5.13 1.42 6.23
CA THR A 72 -5.85 0.19 5.93
C THR A 72 -7.24 0.22 6.59
N TYR A 73 -8.15 -0.62 6.10
CA TYR A 73 -9.48 -0.74 6.68
C TYR A 73 -9.41 -1.10 8.18
N LYS A 74 -8.54 -2.04 8.52
CA LYS A 74 -8.34 -2.46 9.91
C LYS A 74 -7.83 -1.32 10.79
N GLN A 75 -6.88 -0.54 10.31
CA GLN A 75 -6.36 0.64 11.03
C GLN A 75 -7.45 1.68 11.25
N ALA A 76 -8.29 1.92 10.24
CA ALA A 76 -9.43 2.81 10.35
C ALA A 76 -10.41 2.31 11.41
N GLN A 77 -10.74 1.03 11.35
CA GLN A 77 -11.67 0.40 12.30
C GLN A 77 -11.15 0.48 13.74
N ASP A 78 -9.86 0.20 13.96
CA ASP A 78 -9.22 0.25 15.28
C ASP A 78 -9.21 1.68 15.87
N LYS A 79 -9.20 2.69 15.01
CA LYS A 79 -9.25 4.11 15.41
C LYS A 79 -10.67 4.67 15.48
N GLY A 80 -11.68 3.88 15.17
CA GLY A 80 -13.07 4.31 15.18
C GLY A 80 -13.50 5.11 13.94
N TRP A 81 -12.71 5.06 12.88
CA TRP A 81 -13.06 5.68 11.61
C TRP A 81 -13.81 4.69 10.73
N GLN A 82 -14.81 5.17 10.02
CA GLN A 82 -15.66 4.33 9.19
C GLN A 82 -15.45 4.64 7.72
N VAL A 83 -15.02 3.63 6.96
CA VAL A 83 -14.97 3.73 5.49
C VAL A 83 -16.39 3.73 4.94
N LYS A 84 -16.68 4.65 4.02
CA LYS A 84 -18.00 4.77 3.39
C LYS A 84 -18.33 3.49 2.62
N LYS A 85 -19.60 3.12 2.65
CA LYS A 85 -20.09 1.93 1.94
C LYS A 85 -19.88 2.05 0.43
N GLY A 86 -19.36 0.99 -0.18
CA GLY A 86 -19.13 0.94 -1.63
C GLY A 86 -17.82 1.57 -2.08
N GLU A 87 -17.04 2.12 -1.18
CA GLU A 87 -15.73 2.68 -1.52
C GLU A 87 -14.71 1.58 -1.82
N LYS A 88 -13.91 1.82 -2.86
CA LYS A 88 -12.82 0.92 -3.23
C LYS A 88 -11.49 1.51 -2.78
N GLY A 89 -10.65 0.66 -2.19
CA GLY A 89 -9.31 1.06 -1.76
C GLY A 89 -8.28 1.00 -2.88
N THR A 90 -7.09 1.45 -2.56
CA THR A 90 -5.93 1.41 -3.46
C THR A 90 -4.93 0.39 -2.91
N HIS A 91 -4.38 -0.43 -3.79
CA HIS A 91 -3.42 -1.46 -3.41
C HIS A 91 -2.01 -0.89 -3.31
N ILE A 92 -1.31 -1.28 -2.24
CA ILE A 92 0.11 -1.01 -2.06
C ILE A 92 0.88 -2.32 -1.89
N GLU A 93 2.17 -2.30 -2.20
CA GLU A 93 3.05 -3.45 -2.05
C GLU A 93 3.75 -3.43 -0.70
N PHE A 94 3.85 -4.59 -0.08
CA PHE A 94 4.69 -4.78 1.09
C PHE A 94 5.62 -5.96 0.87
N TRP A 95 6.92 -5.70 0.96
CA TRP A 95 7.96 -6.73 0.81
C TRP A 95 8.41 -7.20 2.17
N SER A 96 8.31 -8.50 2.42
CA SER A 96 8.77 -9.11 3.66
C SER A 96 9.87 -10.11 3.40
N LYS A 97 10.99 -9.97 4.11
CA LYS A 97 12.10 -10.92 4.09
C LYS A 97 11.95 -12.00 5.15
N SER A 98 10.92 -11.91 5.97
CA SER A 98 10.68 -12.86 7.05
C SER A 98 9.20 -13.16 7.20
N VAL A 99 8.91 -14.36 7.66
CA VAL A 99 7.54 -14.77 8.00
C VAL A 99 7.51 -15.32 9.40
N THR A 100 6.38 -15.14 10.09
CA THR A 100 6.15 -15.78 11.37
C THR A 100 5.60 -17.18 11.12
N VAL A 101 6.34 -18.19 11.57
CA VAL A 101 5.91 -19.58 11.50
C VAL A 101 5.53 -20.08 12.90
N LYS A 102 4.52 -20.95 12.95
CA LYS A 102 4.15 -21.64 14.18
C LYS A 102 4.90 -22.95 14.22
N GLU A 103 5.66 -23.16 15.27
CA GLU A 103 6.35 -24.43 15.54
C GLU A 103 5.84 -25.01 16.85
N VAL A 104 5.67 -26.31 16.88
CA VAL A 104 5.31 -27.02 18.11
C VAL A 104 6.59 -27.40 18.83
N ASN A 105 6.74 -26.98 20.09
CA ASN A 105 7.85 -27.39 20.93
C ASN A 105 7.65 -28.87 21.31
N GLN A 106 8.54 -29.73 20.83
CA GLN A 106 8.46 -31.18 21.07
C GLN A 106 8.64 -31.56 22.54
N GLU A 107 9.29 -30.72 23.32
CA GLU A 107 9.51 -30.97 24.75
C GLU A 107 8.28 -30.61 25.61
N THR A 108 7.61 -29.50 25.27
CA THR A 108 6.47 -29.01 26.07
C THR A 108 5.11 -29.20 25.39
N GLY A 109 5.10 -29.48 24.07
CA GLY A 109 3.89 -29.56 23.24
C GLY A 109 3.21 -28.24 22.99
N GLU A 110 3.79 -27.13 23.36
CA GLU A 110 3.26 -25.80 23.12
C GLU A 110 3.60 -25.26 21.73
N GLU A 111 2.67 -24.52 21.14
CA GLU A 111 2.92 -23.82 19.89
C GLU A 111 3.73 -22.54 20.16
N GLU A 112 4.85 -22.42 19.49
CA GLU A 112 5.68 -21.21 19.52
C GLU A 112 5.65 -20.51 18.16
N LYS A 113 5.59 -19.18 18.19
CA LYS A 113 5.75 -18.37 16.99
C LYS A 113 7.21 -17.97 16.82
N LYS A 114 7.82 -18.38 15.73
CA LYS A 114 9.20 -18.02 15.39
C LYS A 114 9.25 -17.24 14.10
N LEU A 115 10.14 -16.25 14.05
CA LEU A 115 10.41 -15.50 12.85
C LEU A 115 11.39 -16.27 11.99
N LYS A 116 10.99 -16.61 10.77
CA LYS A 116 11.85 -17.31 9.81
C LYS A 116 12.28 -16.34 8.71
N ASN A 117 13.58 -16.22 8.51
CA ASN A 117 14.12 -15.46 7.38
C ASN A 117 13.94 -16.24 6.09
N LEU A 118 13.55 -15.51 5.04
CA LEU A 118 13.31 -16.07 3.72
C LEU A 118 14.50 -15.79 2.80
N ASP A 119 14.86 -16.76 1.96
CA ASP A 119 15.87 -16.55 0.91
C ASP A 119 15.38 -15.57 -0.15
N CYS A 120 14.09 -15.62 -0.47
CA CYS A 120 13.43 -14.70 -1.38
C CYS A 120 12.34 -13.90 -0.64
N PRO A 121 12.31 -12.56 -0.79
CA PRO A 121 11.24 -11.76 -0.19
C PRO A 121 9.86 -12.17 -0.73
N ILE A 122 8.86 -12.15 0.15
CA ILE A 122 7.45 -12.32 -0.23
C ILE A 122 6.84 -10.94 -0.43
N VAL A 123 6.11 -10.77 -1.53
CA VAL A 123 5.32 -9.57 -1.82
C VAL A 123 3.90 -9.80 -1.35
N LYS A 124 3.41 -8.89 -0.51
CA LYS A 124 2.01 -8.86 -0.10
C LYS A 124 1.39 -7.54 -0.56
N TYR A 125 0.13 -7.58 -0.94
CA TYR A 125 -0.64 -6.40 -1.26
C TYR A 125 -1.58 -6.06 -0.13
N TYR A 126 -1.55 -4.80 0.30
CA TYR A 126 -2.51 -4.26 1.26
C TYR A 126 -3.39 -3.24 0.56
N THR A 127 -4.64 -3.19 0.96
CA THR A 127 -5.58 -2.19 0.47
C THR A 127 -5.67 -1.06 1.48
N VAL A 128 -5.43 0.17 1.02
CA VAL A 128 -5.53 1.36 1.85
C VAL A 128 -6.64 2.27 1.32
N PHE A 129 -7.22 3.07 2.21
CA PHE A 129 -8.27 4.02 1.90
C PHE A 129 -7.81 5.43 2.25
N ASN A 130 -8.18 6.39 1.40
CA ASN A 130 -7.91 7.79 1.66
C ASN A 130 -8.85 8.33 2.74
N ALA A 131 -8.41 9.34 3.49
CA ALA A 131 -9.22 9.97 4.51
C ALA A 131 -10.55 10.51 3.98
N GLN A 132 -10.58 10.94 2.71
CA GLN A 132 -11.81 11.41 2.05
C GLN A 132 -12.81 10.29 1.74
N GLN A 133 -12.39 9.02 1.82
CA GLN A 133 -13.27 7.86 1.69
C GLN A 133 -13.92 7.46 3.02
N MET A 134 -13.65 8.18 4.09
CA MET A 134 -14.15 7.92 5.44
C MET A 134 -15.19 8.95 5.87
N GLU A 135 -16.08 8.50 6.72
CA GLU A 135 -17.07 9.39 7.37
C GLU A 135 -16.44 10.10 8.57
#